data_d27d3aa3553b93b8c9a5a7ca8fb3a033
#
_entry.id   d27d3aa3553b93b8c9a5a7ca8fb3a033
#
_cell.length_a   1.000
_cell.length_b   1.000
_cell.length_c   1.000
_cell.angle_alpha   90.00
_cell.angle_beta   90.00
_cell.angle_gamma   90.00
#
_symmetry.space_group_name_H-M   'P 1'
#
loop_
_entity.id
_entity.type
_entity.pdbx_description
1 polymer ?
#
loop_
_entity_poly.entity_id
_entity_poly.type
_entity_poly.pdbx_seq_one_letter_code
_entity_poly.pdbx_strand_id
1 'polypeptide(L)'
;MRHSITIYIGIILITLILLSACSSPETSPNIVLILTDDQGYGDVRIHGNDHIDTPWMDQIARNGVRMDRFMVSSVCAPTRASLLTGRYHFRAGTQWVTRGLESMHPDETTFAQVFGGNGYRTGLFGKWHNGAHYPNTPNGKGFDVFFGFSEGHTNNYFDTTLEYNGEMVPTSGFLTDVLTDSVLSFIRQNRDRPFFAYIPYQAPHSPFQVPDRYFKKYSERGFDARDASVYGMVENVDDNLARIFSELEANGLTENTIVIFMGDNGPNGVRYNAGMRGIKASVHEGGERVPFFIQWPGKIPAGLIRSEVAAHIDVLPTLVDLAGISWSSPKELDGRSFASLLLHDEYVWPDRMIFSHHSRWDSLEVFPGAVRTPRYRAVLEDGENWQLYDMLSDPGQEHNLAAEQPELLAELSARYYTWFHEVTRSLPEHRRIPVGYEAAPEVTLPAPEGKFSGNVRFYGESGWANDWFTGWTSTNDRIWWELDVVAEGAYDIYLDYTMPEEDAGAEILATVGTGQVKGIIETPVDAAFVPSPDRVPRGEVYEKETWGAYRLGRVHLPAGEQRVTLQALVIPGGAAMELKSVRLVRFD
;
A
#
# COMPACT_ATOMS: atom_id res chain seq x y z
N MET A 1 46.21 -32.27 52.23
CA MET A 1 44.93 -32.61 51.58
C MET A 1 43.89 -31.44 51.56
N ARG A 2 43.77 -30.61 52.61
CA ARG A 2 42.77 -29.50 52.62
C ARG A 2 43.06 -28.37 51.66
N HIS A 3 44.28 -28.03 51.32
CA HIS A 3 44.61 -26.93 50.42
C HIS A 3 44.37 -27.25 48.93
N SER A 4 44.53 -28.52 48.51
CA SER A 4 44.30 -28.94 47.12
C SER A 4 42.85 -29.00 46.75
N ILE A 5 41.91 -29.24 47.64
CA ILE A 5 40.46 -29.30 47.40
C ILE A 5 39.90 -27.89 47.18
N THR A 6 40.41 -26.91 47.93
CA THR A 6 39.95 -25.49 47.81
C THR A 6 40.33 -24.88 46.44
N ILE A 7 41.48 -25.23 45.88
CA ILE A 7 41.96 -24.77 44.59
C ILE A 7 41.13 -25.37 43.45
N TYR A 8 40.77 -26.65 43.51
CA TYR A 8 39.91 -27.30 42.50
C TYR A 8 38.48 -26.77 42.49
N ILE A 9 37.89 -26.47 43.66
CA ILE A 9 36.56 -25.86 43.77
C ILE A 9 36.58 -24.43 43.21
N GLY A 10 37.62 -23.65 43.43
CA GLY A 10 37.81 -22.31 42.90
C GLY A 10 37.92 -22.31 41.37
N ILE A 11 38.68 -23.24 40.78
CA ILE A 11 38.84 -23.37 39.33
C ILE A 11 37.54 -23.83 38.65
N ILE A 12 36.79 -24.76 39.25
CA ILE A 12 35.49 -25.22 38.74
C ILE A 12 34.45 -24.08 38.80
N LEU A 13 34.42 -23.28 39.86
CA LEU A 13 33.51 -22.12 39.95
C LEU A 13 33.85 -21.03 38.92
N ILE A 14 35.12 -20.74 38.70
CA ILE A 14 35.58 -19.78 37.69
C ILE A 14 35.25 -20.27 36.27
N THR A 15 35.41 -21.57 35.99
CA THR A 15 35.06 -22.16 34.69
C THR A 15 33.55 -22.17 34.44
N LEU A 16 32.73 -22.41 35.48
CA LEU A 16 31.27 -22.30 35.40
C LEU A 16 30.79 -20.82 35.20
N ILE A 17 31.44 -19.84 35.82
CA ILE A 17 31.14 -18.43 35.62
C ILE A 17 31.56 -17.96 34.22
N LEU A 18 32.67 -18.47 33.67
CA LEU A 18 33.12 -18.18 32.30
C LEU A 18 32.24 -18.84 31.22
N LEU A 19 31.62 -19.98 31.52
CA LEU A 19 30.65 -20.63 30.60
C LEU A 19 29.26 -19.99 30.64
N SER A 20 28.91 -19.29 31.72
CA SER A 20 27.65 -18.50 31.78
C SER A 20 27.75 -17.12 31.16
N ALA A 21 28.95 -16.66 30.76
CA ALA A 21 29.18 -15.29 30.23
C ALA A 21 29.22 -15.20 28.70
N CYS A 22 28.92 -16.29 27.99
CA CYS A 22 28.88 -16.29 26.50
C CYS A 22 27.52 -16.64 25.92
N SER A 23 26.43 -16.14 26.50
CA SER A 23 25.26 -15.83 25.67
C SER A 23 25.51 -14.44 25.09
N SER A 24 25.97 -14.35 23.86
CA SER A 24 25.84 -13.11 23.11
C SER A 24 24.41 -12.60 23.29
N PRO A 25 24.19 -11.32 23.60
CA PRO A 25 22.83 -10.82 23.60
C PRO A 25 22.22 -11.19 22.24
N GLU A 26 21.05 -11.84 22.29
CA GLU A 26 20.33 -12.22 21.07
C GLU A 26 20.10 -10.94 20.26
N THR A 27 20.76 -10.82 19.11
CA THR A 27 20.68 -9.62 18.29
C THR A 27 19.28 -9.55 17.69
N SER A 28 18.61 -8.42 17.83
CA SER A 28 17.30 -8.19 17.19
C SER A 28 17.36 -8.55 15.71
N PRO A 29 16.40 -9.33 15.17
CA PRO A 29 16.43 -9.72 13.77
C PRO A 29 16.21 -8.55 12.83
N ASN A 30 16.83 -8.57 11.66
CA ASN A 30 16.42 -7.71 10.56
C ASN A 30 15.07 -8.18 10.00
N ILE A 31 14.33 -7.29 9.38
CA ILE A 31 13.05 -7.60 8.75
C ILE A 31 13.05 -7.09 7.32
N VAL A 32 12.70 -7.96 6.38
CA VAL A 32 12.48 -7.65 4.96
C VAL A 32 11.06 -8.11 4.64
N LEU A 33 10.14 -7.14 4.48
CA LEU A 33 8.74 -7.39 4.14
C LEU A 33 8.49 -6.97 2.69
N ILE A 34 8.27 -7.95 1.81
CA ILE A 34 7.98 -7.77 0.39
C ILE A 34 6.48 -7.88 0.18
N LEU A 35 5.89 -6.86 -0.43
CA LEU A 35 4.49 -6.81 -0.81
C LEU A 35 4.38 -6.56 -2.32
N THR A 36 3.61 -7.38 -3.01
CA THR A 36 3.28 -7.19 -4.43
C THR A 36 1.87 -6.65 -4.60
N ASP A 37 1.61 -5.94 -5.70
CA ASP A 37 0.35 -5.26 -6.00
C ASP A 37 -0.40 -6.03 -7.09
N ASP A 38 -1.65 -6.45 -6.84
CA ASP A 38 -2.49 -7.22 -7.77
C ASP A 38 -1.97 -8.64 -8.09
N GLN A 39 -1.12 -9.21 -7.24
CA GLN A 39 -0.66 -10.59 -7.38
C GLN A 39 -1.59 -11.55 -6.66
N GLY A 40 -2.34 -12.35 -7.43
CA GLY A 40 -3.24 -13.35 -6.88
C GLY A 40 -2.53 -14.56 -6.24
N TYR A 41 -3.26 -15.31 -5.44
CA TYR A 41 -2.78 -16.58 -4.83
C TYR A 41 -2.25 -17.56 -5.87
N GLY A 42 -2.86 -17.60 -7.05
CA GLY A 42 -2.46 -18.47 -8.16
C GLY A 42 -1.26 -17.98 -8.98
N ASP A 43 -0.73 -16.78 -8.72
CA ASP A 43 0.39 -16.23 -9.48
C ASP A 43 1.76 -16.63 -8.90
N VAL A 44 1.83 -17.79 -8.27
CA VAL A 44 3.06 -18.39 -7.71
C VAL A 44 3.07 -19.88 -8.05
N ARG A 45 4.22 -20.41 -8.49
CA ARG A 45 4.33 -21.80 -8.94
C ARG A 45 3.98 -22.82 -7.85
N ILE A 46 4.41 -22.59 -6.61
CA ILE A 46 4.17 -23.51 -5.48
C ILE A 46 2.67 -23.68 -5.17
N HIS A 47 1.81 -22.78 -5.63
CA HIS A 47 0.35 -22.88 -5.51
C HIS A 47 -0.32 -23.61 -6.70
N GLY A 48 0.47 -24.33 -7.52
CA GLY A 48 -0.04 -25.19 -8.59
C GLY A 48 -0.12 -24.53 -9.97
N ASN A 49 0.45 -23.35 -10.14
CA ASN A 49 0.53 -22.69 -11.46
C ASN A 49 1.81 -23.11 -12.20
N ASP A 50 1.69 -24.13 -13.04
CA ASP A 50 2.82 -24.65 -13.82
C ASP A 50 3.28 -23.72 -14.96
N HIS A 51 2.57 -22.64 -15.19
CA HIS A 51 2.85 -21.69 -16.27
C HIS A 51 3.85 -20.62 -15.91
N ILE A 52 4.00 -20.30 -14.62
CA ILE A 52 4.85 -19.22 -14.11
C ILE A 52 6.12 -19.78 -13.45
N ASP A 53 7.23 -19.06 -13.57
CA ASP A 53 8.49 -19.41 -12.93
C ASP A 53 8.78 -18.45 -11.76
N THR A 54 8.67 -18.95 -10.51
CA THR A 54 8.86 -18.18 -9.27
C THR A 54 9.74 -18.93 -8.27
N PRO A 55 10.99 -19.32 -8.66
CA PRO A 55 11.83 -20.18 -7.81
C PRO A 55 12.18 -19.56 -6.46
N TRP A 56 12.33 -18.24 -6.37
CA TRP A 56 12.71 -17.58 -5.12
C TRP A 56 11.52 -17.34 -4.18
N MET A 57 10.33 -17.01 -4.71
CA MET A 57 9.09 -17.02 -3.91
C MET A 57 8.82 -18.41 -3.35
N ASP A 58 8.96 -19.44 -4.19
CA ASP A 58 8.85 -20.85 -3.79
C ASP A 58 9.89 -21.25 -2.74
N GLN A 59 11.11 -20.69 -2.81
CA GLN A 59 12.17 -20.95 -1.86
C GLN A 59 11.83 -20.40 -0.46
N ILE A 60 11.25 -19.19 -0.37
CA ILE A 60 10.78 -18.66 0.92
C ILE A 60 9.77 -19.63 1.56
N ALA A 61 8.81 -20.10 0.76
CA ALA A 61 7.81 -21.06 1.23
C ALA A 61 8.40 -22.41 1.67
N ARG A 62 9.42 -22.91 0.95
CA ARG A 62 10.09 -24.20 1.28
C ARG A 62 11.04 -24.09 2.45
N ASN A 63 11.70 -22.94 2.63
CA ASN A 63 12.66 -22.70 3.71
C ASN A 63 12.04 -22.14 4.99
N GLY A 64 10.73 -21.93 4.99
CA GLY A 64 9.98 -21.39 6.11
C GLY A 64 8.57 -21.94 6.19
N VAL A 65 7.60 -21.06 6.40
CA VAL A 65 6.18 -21.38 6.54
C VAL A 65 5.39 -20.76 5.40
N ARG A 66 4.49 -21.56 4.81
CA ARG A 66 3.41 -21.13 3.92
C ARG A 66 2.10 -21.08 4.70
N MET A 67 1.46 -19.91 4.73
CA MET A 67 0.11 -19.75 5.28
C MET A 67 -0.89 -19.95 4.14
N ASP A 68 -1.59 -21.10 4.13
CA ASP A 68 -2.50 -21.42 3.01
C ASP A 68 -3.77 -20.59 2.98
N ARG A 69 -4.19 -20.01 4.12
CA ARG A 69 -5.41 -19.21 4.24
C ARG A 69 -5.11 -17.85 4.84
N PHE A 70 -4.24 -17.11 4.16
CA PHE A 70 -3.92 -15.74 4.54
C PHE A 70 -4.81 -14.75 3.81
N MET A 71 -5.57 -13.95 4.57
CA MET A 71 -6.59 -13.05 4.07
C MET A 71 -6.12 -11.60 4.10
N VAL A 72 -6.53 -10.85 3.09
CA VAL A 72 -6.29 -9.40 2.96
C VAL A 72 -7.59 -8.69 2.60
N SER A 73 -7.59 -7.37 2.43
CA SER A 73 -8.72 -6.66 1.82
C SER A 73 -8.72 -6.88 0.30
N SER A 74 -9.87 -6.65 -0.32
CA SER A 74 -10.06 -6.89 -1.75
C SER A 74 -9.35 -5.88 -2.68
N VAL A 75 -8.75 -4.80 -2.10
CA VAL A 75 -8.03 -3.73 -2.81
C VAL A 75 -6.88 -3.16 -1.98
N CYS A 76 -5.94 -2.52 -2.67
CA CYS A 76 -4.61 -2.17 -2.20
C CYS A 76 -4.53 -1.23 -0.98
N ALA A 77 -5.07 0.01 -1.01
CA ALA A 77 -4.92 0.95 0.10
C ALA A 77 -5.53 0.43 1.42
N PRO A 78 -6.74 -0.17 1.44
CA PRO A 78 -7.29 -0.85 2.61
C PRO A 78 -6.37 -1.92 3.19
N THR A 79 -5.80 -2.81 2.36
CA THR A 79 -4.84 -3.82 2.82
C THR A 79 -3.59 -3.18 3.44
N ARG A 80 -3.03 -2.18 2.78
CA ARG A 80 -1.80 -1.50 3.23
C ARG A 80 -2.01 -0.81 4.57
N ALA A 81 -3.12 -0.06 4.75
CA ALA A 81 -3.48 0.56 6.02
C ALA A 81 -3.61 -0.47 7.15
N SER A 82 -4.31 -1.57 6.89
CA SER A 82 -4.50 -2.64 7.87
C SER A 82 -3.19 -3.36 8.22
N LEU A 83 -2.35 -3.65 7.22
CA LEU A 83 -1.02 -4.25 7.39
C LEU A 83 -0.09 -3.37 8.25
N LEU A 84 -0.05 -2.07 7.95
CA LEU A 84 0.80 -1.11 8.63
C LEU A 84 0.42 -0.92 10.10
N THR A 85 -0.87 -1.00 10.46
CA THR A 85 -1.41 -0.60 11.75
C THR A 85 -1.86 -1.78 12.64
N GLY A 86 -2.07 -2.97 12.07
CA GLY A 86 -2.68 -4.10 12.79
C GLY A 86 -4.16 -3.91 13.09
N ARG A 87 -4.83 -3.00 12.38
CA ARG A 87 -6.24 -2.63 12.58
C ARG A 87 -6.99 -2.70 11.25
N TYR A 88 -8.28 -2.95 11.29
CA TYR A 88 -9.09 -2.84 10.06
C TYR A 88 -8.98 -1.45 9.45
N HIS A 89 -8.87 -1.38 8.14
CA HIS A 89 -8.64 -0.16 7.38
C HIS A 89 -9.63 0.98 7.69
N PHE A 90 -10.91 0.67 7.96
CA PHE A 90 -11.90 1.66 8.37
C PHE A 90 -11.54 2.30 9.72
N ARG A 91 -11.09 1.50 10.71
CA ARG A 91 -10.59 2.05 11.98
C ARG A 91 -9.34 2.89 11.80
N ALA A 92 -8.50 2.51 10.84
CA ALA A 92 -7.31 3.27 10.48
C ALA A 92 -7.63 4.52 9.64
N GLY A 93 -8.89 4.70 9.22
CA GLY A 93 -9.33 5.86 8.46
C GLY A 93 -9.36 5.66 6.95
N THR A 94 -8.78 4.62 6.41
CA THR A 94 -8.75 4.34 4.97
C THR A 94 -10.06 3.71 4.53
N GLN A 95 -10.70 4.33 3.54
CA GLN A 95 -11.99 3.89 3.01
C GLN A 95 -11.87 3.28 1.62
N TRP A 96 -11.08 3.90 0.73
CA TRP A 96 -10.95 3.55 -0.68
C TRP A 96 -9.52 3.76 -1.19
N VAL A 97 -9.31 3.79 -2.48
CA VAL A 97 -7.99 3.79 -3.15
C VAL A 97 -7.64 5.10 -3.87
N THR A 98 -8.48 6.13 -3.80
CA THR A 98 -8.26 7.42 -4.47
C THR A 98 -9.14 8.52 -3.86
N ARG A 99 -8.96 9.77 -4.30
CA ARG A 99 -9.74 10.96 -3.89
C ARG A 99 -9.59 11.30 -2.40
N GLY A 100 -8.40 11.04 -1.83
CA GLY A 100 -8.11 11.25 -0.40
C GLY A 100 -8.68 10.16 0.52
N LEU A 101 -9.50 9.22 -0.01
CA LEU A 101 -10.11 8.14 0.77
C LEU A 101 -9.12 7.03 1.13
N GLU A 102 -7.95 7.01 0.52
CA GLU A 102 -6.81 6.13 0.82
C GLU A 102 -6.05 6.57 2.08
N SER A 103 -6.20 7.81 2.51
CA SER A 103 -5.45 8.35 3.64
C SER A 103 -5.84 7.72 4.96
N MET A 104 -4.85 7.43 5.82
CA MET A 104 -5.05 7.01 7.19
C MET A 104 -5.42 8.20 8.10
N HIS A 105 -5.90 7.91 9.30
CA HIS A 105 -5.97 8.93 10.36
C HIS A 105 -4.55 9.38 10.77
N PRO A 106 -4.34 10.67 11.02
CA PRO A 106 -3.02 11.19 11.40
C PRO A 106 -2.43 10.56 12.67
N ASP A 107 -3.28 10.11 13.58
CA ASP A 107 -2.92 9.52 14.88
C ASP A 107 -2.78 7.98 14.86
N GLU A 108 -2.82 7.34 13.70
CA GLU A 108 -2.51 5.92 13.57
C GLU A 108 -1.02 5.66 13.71
N THR A 109 -0.69 4.61 14.47
CA THR A 109 0.69 4.14 14.64
C THR A 109 0.99 3.02 13.66
N THR A 110 2.07 3.16 12.90
CA THR A 110 2.51 2.14 11.92
C THR A 110 3.62 1.28 12.48
N PHE A 111 3.88 0.13 11.86
CA PHE A 111 5.01 -0.69 12.21
C PHE A 111 6.36 0.06 12.09
N ALA A 112 6.50 1.03 11.18
CA ALA A 112 7.72 1.83 11.07
C ALA A 112 7.98 2.65 12.34
N GLN A 113 6.94 3.27 12.92
CA GLN A 113 7.05 3.99 14.20
C GLN A 113 7.34 3.04 15.37
N VAL A 114 6.74 1.84 15.37
CA VAL A 114 6.99 0.82 16.40
C VAL A 114 8.44 0.36 16.35
N PHE A 115 8.92 -0.06 15.20
CA PHE A 115 10.28 -0.57 15.03
C PHE A 115 11.32 0.53 15.16
N GLY A 116 11.09 1.71 14.55
CA GLY A 116 11.96 2.89 14.71
C GLY A 116 12.13 3.32 16.17
N GLY A 117 11.04 3.33 16.95
CA GLY A 117 11.06 3.59 18.38
C GLY A 117 11.83 2.54 19.21
N ASN A 118 12.10 1.35 18.64
CA ASN A 118 12.86 0.26 19.24
C ASN A 118 14.27 0.08 18.59
N GLY A 119 14.80 1.13 17.97
CA GLY A 119 16.17 1.20 17.50
C GLY A 119 16.44 0.62 16.11
N TYR A 120 15.41 0.24 15.38
CA TYR A 120 15.55 -0.19 13.98
C TYR A 120 15.73 1.01 13.06
N ARG A 121 16.54 0.84 12.02
CA ARG A 121 16.51 1.73 10.86
C ARG A 121 15.39 1.28 9.93
N THR A 122 14.48 2.20 9.60
CA THR A 122 13.29 1.88 8.80
C THR A 122 13.39 2.43 7.40
N GLY A 123 13.06 1.61 6.39
CA GLY A 123 13.05 2.01 4.99
C GLY A 123 11.82 1.50 4.25
N LEU A 124 11.26 2.34 3.39
CA LEU A 124 10.20 2.00 2.45
C LEU A 124 10.69 2.22 1.02
N PHE A 125 10.54 1.20 0.17
CA PHE A 125 11.01 1.20 -1.22
C PHE A 125 9.88 0.77 -2.16
N GLY A 126 9.11 1.73 -2.68
CA GLY A 126 7.99 1.48 -3.59
C GLY A 126 6.73 2.27 -3.28
N LYS A 127 5.57 1.62 -3.47
CA LYS A 127 4.23 2.21 -3.35
C LYS A 127 3.81 2.40 -1.88
N TRP A 128 3.46 3.63 -1.50
CA TRP A 128 2.89 3.92 -0.19
C TRP A 128 1.37 3.72 -0.14
N HIS A 129 0.63 4.55 -0.81
CA HIS A 129 -0.83 4.50 -1.01
C HIS A 129 -1.68 4.66 0.26
N ASN A 130 -1.20 5.39 1.28
CA ASN A 130 -1.95 5.65 2.51
C ASN A 130 -1.93 7.12 2.95
N GLY A 131 -1.91 8.02 1.95
CA GLY A 131 -1.96 9.47 2.10
C GLY A 131 -0.68 10.15 1.66
N ALA A 132 -0.81 11.16 0.79
CA ALA A 132 0.30 11.92 0.21
C ALA A 132 0.61 13.22 0.98
N HIS A 133 -0.19 13.56 1.98
CA HIS A 133 -0.03 14.81 2.75
C HIS A 133 0.48 14.53 4.15
N TYR A 134 1.46 15.33 4.61
CA TYR A 134 1.96 15.25 5.98
C TYR A 134 0.81 15.48 6.99
N PRO A 135 0.69 14.69 8.09
CA PRO A 135 1.65 13.71 8.59
C PRO A 135 1.49 12.27 8.04
N ASN A 136 0.66 12.07 7.02
CA ASN A 136 0.39 10.74 6.47
C ASN A 136 1.39 10.31 5.38
N THR A 137 2.42 11.10 5.09
CA THR A 137 3.54 10.69 4.21
C THR A 137 4.35 9.56 4.84
N PRO A 138 5.11 8.75 4.08
CA PRO A 138 5.96 7.70 4.64
C PRO A 138 6.89 8.17 5.76
N ASN A 139 7.59 9.29 5.56
CA ASN A 139 8.46 9.86 6.59
C ASN A 139 7.67 10.36 7.81
N GLY A 140 6.50 10.96 7.62
CA GLY A 140 5.59 11.36 8.71
C GLY A 140 5.05 10.16 9.50
N LYS A 141 5.02 8.97 8.88
CA LYS A 141 4.60 7.69 9.48
C LYS A 141 5.77 6.81 9.96
N GLY A 142 6.97 7.40 10.10
CA GLY A 142 8.08 6.78 10.82
C GLY A 142 9.09 6.03 9.97
N PHE A 143 9.04 6.13 8.65
CA PHE A 143 10.13 5.64 7.81
C PHE A 143 11.26 6.67 7.76
N ASP A 144 12.47 6.24 8.12
CA ASP A 144 13.67 7.06 8.03
C ASP A 144 14.13 7.29 6.59
N VAL A 145 13.86 6.31 5.72
CA VAL A 145 14.16 6.35 4.29
C VAL A 145 12.90 6.01 3.52
N PHE A 146 12.53 6.89 2.62
CA PHE A 146 11.49 6.65 1.62
C PHE A 146 12.09 6.81 0.23
N PHE A 147 11.92 5.82 -0.63
CA PHE A 147 12.21 5.89 -2.05
C PHE A 147 11.10 5.19 -2.84
N GLY A 148 10.27 5.97 -3.52
CA GLY A 148 9.08 5.43 -4.17
C GLY A 148 8.09 6.49 -4.62
N PHE A 149 6.80 6.22 -4.41
CA PHE A 149 5.71 7.15 -4.75
C PHE A 149 4.56 7.00 -3.75
N SER A 150 3.88 8.11 -3.49
CA SER A 150 2.82 8.18 -2.45
C SER A 150 1.44 7.81 -2.98
N GLU A 151 1.22 7.92 -4.27
CA GLU A 151 -0.04 7.65 -4.96
C GLU A 151 -0.33 6.16 -5.14
N GLY A 152 -1.50 5.86 -5.70
CA GLY A 152 -1.96 4.48 -5.95
C GLY A 152 -1.17 3.72 -7.02
N HIS A 153 -0.52 4.40 -7.97
CA HIS A 153 0.36 3.83 -9.00
C HIS A 153 1.18 4.92 -9.68
N THR A 154 2.26 4.52 -10.33
CA THR A 154 2.96 5.35 -11.31
C THR A 154 2.39 5.10 -12.71
N ASN A 155 2.44 6.11 -13.58
CA ASN A 155 1.95 5.99 -14.95
C ASN A 155 2.87 5.17 -15.88
N ASN A 156 4.12 4.98 -15.52
CA ASN A 156 5.11 4.21 -16.29
C ASN A 156 6.02 3.40 -15.37
N TYR A 157 6.43 2.22 -15.85
CA TYR A 157 7.44 1.39 -15.17
C TYR A 157 8.87 1.66 -15.62
N PHE A 158 9.06 2.41 -16.72
CA PHE A 158 10.38 2.73 -17.25
C PHE A 158 10.69 4.21 -17.05
N ASP A 159 11.90 4.48 -16.59
CA ASP A 159 12.49 5.82 -16.46
C ASP A 159 11.58 6.82 -15.71
N THR A 160 10.87 6.33 -14.68
CA THR A 160 9.91 7.13 -13.92
C THR A 160 10.62 8.04 -12.91
N THR A 161 9.99 9.15 -12.55
CA THR A 161 10.44 10.01 -11.46
C THR A 161 9.86 9.48 -10.14
N LEU A 162 10.70 9.32 -9.13
CA LEU A 162 10.34 8.84 -7.80
C LEU A 162 10.64 9.90 -6.74
N GLU A 163 10.00 9.79 -5.61
CA GLU A 163 10.29 10.60 -4.43
C GLU A 163 11.38 9.93 -3.58
N TYR A 164 12.38 10.72 -3.14
CA TYR A 164 13.36 10.35 -2.13
C TYR A 164 13.27 11.33 -0.95
N ASN A 165 12.62 10.90 0.15
CA ASN A 165 12.43 11.70 1.36
C ASN A 165 11.90 13.13 1.10
N GLY A 166 10.88 13.28 0.25
CA GLY A 166 10.28 14.57 -0.10
C GLY A 166 10.84 15.24 -1.37
N GLU A 167 11.92 14.71 -1.94
CA GLU A 167 12.52 15.25 -3.16
C GLU A 167 12.23 14.36 -4.37
N MET A 168 11.75 14.94 -5.47
CA MET A 168 11.50 14.21 -6.73
C MET A 168 12.82 13.96 -7.47
N VAL A 169 13.13 12.68 -7.72
CA VAL A 169 14.36 12.21 -8.34
C VAL A 169 14.04 11.44 -9.62
N PRO A 170 14.55 11.87 -10.79
CA PRO A 170 14.42 11.10 -12.02
C PRO A 170 15.24 9.80 -11.92
N THR A 171 14.66 8.70 -12.37
CA THR A 171 15.32 7.39 -12.39
C THR A 171 15.48 6.87 -13.81
N SER A 172 16.31 5.86 -14.00
CA SER A 172 16.50 5.19 -15.29
C SER A 172 16.45 3.68 -15.11
N GLY A 173 15.69 3.01 -15.96
CA GLY A 173 15.48 1.57 -15.94
C GLY A 173 14.07 1.16 -15.57
N PHE A 174 13.90 -0.14 -15.30
CA PHE A 174 12.61 -0.71 -14.93
C PHE A 174 12.35 -0.53 -13.43
N LEU A 175 11.19 -0.02 -13.06
CA LEU A 175 10.82 0.40 -11.71
C LEU A 175 11.19 -0.61 -10.62
N THR A 176 10.83 -1.89 -10.79
CA THR A 176 11.11 -2.95 -9.81
C THR A 176 12.62 -3.12 -9.58
N ASP A 177 13.42 -3.05 -10.65
CA ASP A 177 14.88 -3.17 -10.58
C ASP A 177 15.49 -1.94 -9.86
N VAL A 178 15.02 -0.73 -10.18
CA VAL A 178 15.45 0.54 -9.57
C VAL A 178 15.15 0.57 -8.07
N LEU A 179 13.95 0.15 -7.66
CA LEU A 179 13.58 0.06 -6.26
C LEU A 179 14.46 -0.96 -5.52
N THR A 180 14.73 -2.10 -6.14
CA THR A 180 15.61 -3.13 -5.57
C THR A 180 17.04 -2.62 -5.38
N ASP A 181 17.60 -1.86 -6.33
CA ASP A 181 18.94 -1.25 -6.17
C ASP A 181 19.04 -0.40 -4.91
N SER A 182 17.97 0.34 -4.58
CA SER A 182 17.89 1.13 -3.36
C SER A 182 17.77 0.26 -2.11
N VAL A 183 17.03 -0.85 -2.17
CA VAL A 183 16.98 -1.86 -1.09
C VAL A 183 18.35 -2.45 -0.80
N LEU A 184 19.08 -2.88 -1.84
CA LEU A 184 20.43 -3.43 -1.67
C LEU A 184 21.39 -2.42 -1.04
N SER A 185 21.30 -1.16 -1.44
CA SER A 185 22.07 -0.07 -0.84
C SER A 185 21.72 0.14 0.64
N PHE A 186 20.42 0.12 0.97
CA PHE A 186 19.94 0.25 2.34
C PHE A 186 20.42 -0.90 3.23
N ILE A 187 20.36 -2.15 2.77
CA ILE A 187 20.87 -3.33 3.49
C ILE A 187 22.36 -3.16 3.80
N ARG A 188 23.19 -2.82 2.81
CA ARG A 188 24.64 -2.60 2.99
C ARG A 188 24.95 -1.51 4.02
N GLN A 189 24.23 -0.39 3.96
CA GLN A 189 24.44 0.74 4.86
C GLN A 189 24.03 0.47 6.31
N ASN A 190 23.16 -0.52 6.53
CA ASN A 190 22.60 -0.84 7.85
C ASN A 190 23.00 -2.23 8.38
N ARG A 191 23.98 -2.89 7.77
CA ARG A 191 24.40 -4.27 8.13
C ARG A 191 24.85 -4.43 9.59
N ASP A 192 25.26 -3.36 10.25
CA ASP A 192 25.79 -3.37 11.61
C ASP A 192 24.74 -3.01 12.69
N ARG A 193 23.46 -2.89 12.31
CA ARG A 193 22.35 -2.61 13.22
C ARG A 193 21.04 -3.19 12.69
N PRO A 194 20.03 -3.45 13.54
CA PRO A 194 18.75 -3.96 13.07
C PRO A 194 18.06 -2.96 12.12
N PHE A 195 17.46 -3.48 11.06
CA PHE A 195 16.70 -2.71 10.10
C PHE A 195 15.36 -3.37 9.76
N PHE A 196 14.41 -2.54 9.35
CA PHE A 196 13.12 -2.92 8.79
C PHE A 196 13.03 -2.34 7.36
N ALA A 197 13.12 -3.21 6.36
CA ALA A 197 12.92 -2.85 4.96
C ALA A 197 11.52 -3.30 4.51
N TYR A 198 10.63 -2.35 4.24
CA TYR A 198 9.34 -2.57 3.61
C TYR A 198 9.46 -2.29 2.12
N ILE A 199 9.14 -3.29 1.30
CA ILE A 199 9.36 -3.29 -0.15
C ILE A 199 8.02 -3.52 -0.85
N PRO A 200 7.15 -2.50 -0.90
CA PRO A 200 5.86 -2.59 -1.58
C PRO A 200 6.02 -2.28 -3.08
N TYR A 201 6.36 -3.31 -3.86
CA TYR A 201 6.42 -3.19 -5.31
C TYR A 201 5.06 -2.81 -5.92
N GLN A 202 5.07 -2.07 -7.03
CA GLN A 202 3.87 -1.86 -7.85
C GLN A 202 3.55 -3.10 -8.69
N ALA A 203 4.55 -3.87 -9.10
CA ALA A 203 4.35 -5.06 -9.94
C ALA A 203 3.54 -6.15 -9.20
N PRO A 204 2.60 -6.84 -9.93
CA PRO A 204 2.26 -6.72 -11.35
C PRO A 204 1.06 -5.79 -11.67
N HIS A 205 0.77 -4.74 -10.89
CA HIS A 205 -0.30 -3.77 -11.17
C HIS A 205 -0.14 -3.10 -12.54
N SER A 206 -1.24 -2.72 -13.18
CA SER A 206 -1.20 -1.89 -14.40
C SER A 206 -0.41 -0.57 -14.16
N PRO A 207 0.14 0.05 -15.22
CA PRO A 207 0.08 -0.32 -16.64
C PRO A 207 0.90 -1.58 -16.94
N PHE A 208 0.41 -2.40 -17.87
CA PHE A 208 1.09 -3.65 -18.22
C PHE A 208 2.31 -3.38 -19.10
N GLN A 209 3.40 -3.05 -18.43
CA GLN A 209 4.71 -2.78 -19.02
C GLN A 209 5.74 -3.72 -18.40
N VAL A 210 6.54 -4.36 -19.23
CA VAL A 210 7.56 -5.30 -18.76
C VAL A 210 8.68 -5.40 -19.80
N PRO A 211 9.95 -5.61 -19.38
CA PRO A 211 11.05 -5.80 -20.33
C PRO A 211 10.81 -6.97 -21.28
N ASP A 212 11.22 -6.79 -22.54
CA ASP A 212 11.00 -7.73 -23.64
C ASP A 212 11.34 -9.18 -23.32
N ARG A 213 12.42 -9.42 -22.55
CA ARG A 213 12.86 -10.78 -22.21
C ARG A 213 11.80 -11.57 -21.44
N TYR A 214 11.09 -10.91 -20.52
CA TYR A 214 10.01 -11.53 -19.74
C TYR A 214 8.74 -11.66 -20.58
N PHE A 215 8.33 -10.59 -21.28
CA PHE A 215 7.14 -10.62 -22.12
C PHE A 215 7.20 -11.72 -23.19
N LYS A 216 8.31 -11.81 -23.95
CA LYS A 216 8.48 -12.81 -25.02
C LYS A 216 8.38 -14.24 -24.50
N LYS A 217 8.96 -14.52 -23.34
CA LYS A 217 8.91 -15.84 -22.71
C LYS A 217 7.48 -16.37 -22.56
N TYR A 218 6.56 -15.53 -22.07
CA TYR A 218 5.18 -15.95 -21.83
C TYR A 218 4.28 -15.81 -23.07
N SER A 219 4.49 -14.82 -23.90
CA SER A 219 3.77 -14.71 -25.18
C SER A 219 4.08 -15.87 -26.14
N GLU A 220 5.32 -16.35 -26.17
CA GLU A 220 5.73 -17.54 -26.93
C GLU A 220 5.17 -18.86 -26.37
N ARG A 221 4.78 -18.88 -25.08
CA ARG A 221 4.02 -19.98 -24.47
C ARG A 221 2.52 -19.95 -24.79
N GLY A 222 2.04 -18.92 -25.52
CA GLY A 222 0.66 -18.80 -25.99
C GLY A 222 -0.27 -17.98 -25.10
N PHE A 223 0.26 -17.27 -24.10
CA PHE A 223 -0.53 -16.33 -23.30
C PHE A 223 -0.84 -15.07 -24.09
N ASP A 224 -2.01 -14.48 -23.83
CA ASP A 224 -2.34 -13.16 -24.35
C ASP A 224 -1.40 -12.07 -23.79
N ALA A 225 -1.50 -10.85 -24.32
CA ALA A 225 -0.60 -9.77 -23.97
C ALA A 225 -0.69 -9.37 -22.49
N ARG A 226 -1.89 -9.49 -21.87
CA ARG A 226 -2.12 -9.17 -20.46
C ARG A 226 -1.45 -10.21 -19.55
N ASP A 227 -1.78 -11.48 -19.72
CA ASP A 227 -1.25 -12.55 -18.89
C ASP A 227 0.25 -12.72 -19.08
N ALA A 228 0.74 -12.57 -20.31
CA ALA A 228 2.18 -12.57 -20.60
C ALA A 228 2.91 -11.43 -19.89
N SER A 229 2.29 -10.25 -19.82
CA SER A 229 2.86 -9.11 -19.07
C SER A 229 2.86 -9.36 -17.56
N VAL A 230 1.74 -9.80 -17.00
CA VAL A 230 1.60 -10.08 -15.57
C VAL A 230 2.61 -11.15 -15.13
N TYR A 231 2.67 -12.29 -15.81
CA TYR A 231 3.63 -13.35 -15.48
C TYR A 231 5.08 -12.89 -15.64
N GLY A 232 5.36 -12.07 -16.66
CA GLY A 232 6.66 -11.47 -16.84
C GLY A 232 7.05 -10.48 -15.73
N MET A 233 6.10 -9.69 -15.25
CA MET A 233 6.32 -8.76 -14.13
C MET A 233 6.52 -9.52 -12.81
N VAL A 234 5.76 -10.58 -12.56
CA VAL A 234 5.94 -11.44 -11.36
C VAL A 234 7.30 -12.14 -11.41
N GLU A 235 7.73 -12.66 -12.56
CA GLU A 235 9.07 -13.25 -12.71
C GLU A 235 10.19 -12.21 -12.50
N ASN A 236 10.00 -10.97 -12.94
CA ASN A 236 10.96 -9.91 -12.64
C ASN A 236 11.03 -9.61 -11.13
N VAL A 237 9.90 -9.64 -10.41
CA VAL A 237 9.93 -9.56 -8.94
C VAL A 237 10.72 -10.73 -8.35
N ASP A 238 10.50 -11.95 -8.83
CA ASP A 238 11.22 -13.15 -8.36
C ASP A 238 12.74 -13.04 -8.59
N ASP A 239 13.17 -12.54 -9.75
CA ASP A 239 14.59 -12.26 -10.03
C ASP A 239 15.16 -11.20 -9.07
N ASN A 240 14.37 -10.21 -8.66
CA ASN A 240 14.77 -9.21 -7.69
C ASN A 240 14.84 -9.77 -6.25
N LEU A 241 14.02 -10.76 -5.90
CA LEU A 241 14.19 -11.52 -4.65
C LEU A 241 15.54 -12.24 -4.63
N ALA A 242 15.97 -12.84 -5.76
CA ALA A 242 17.31 -13.45 -5.88
C ALA A 242 18.42 -12.46 -5.49
N ARG A 243 18.32 -11.22 -5.97
CA ARG A 243 19.28 -10.14 -5.69
C ARG A 243 19.28 -9.77 -4.21
N ILE A 244 18.10 -9.67 -3.56
CA ILE A 244 17.97 -9.38 -2.13
C ILE A 244 18.60 -10.51 -1.30
N PHE A 245 18.31 -11.78 -1.61
CA PHE A 245 18.92 -12.92 -0.91
C PHE A 245 20.44 -12.95 -1.07
N SER A 246 20.94 -12.69 -2.27
CA SER A 246 22.39 -12.63 -2.52
C SER A 246 23.06 -11.51 -1.71
N GLU A 247 22.38 -10.36 -1.54
CA GLU A 247 22.88 -9.25 -0.74
C GLU A 247 22.90 -9.59 0.76
N LEU A 248 21.85 -10.23 1.28
CA LEU A 248 21.79 -10.69 2.67
C LEU A 248 22.90 -11.70 2.95
N GLU A 249 23.14 -12.66 2.05
CA GLU A 249 24.22 -13.65 2.16
C GLU A 249 25.60 -13.00 2.13
N ALA A 250 25.84 -12.11 1.17
CA ALA A 250 27.12 -11.40 1.01
C ALA A 250 27.51 -10.55 2.23
N ASN A 251 26.52 -10.07 3.00
CA ASN A 251 26.73 -9.30 4.22
C ASN A 251 26.65 -10.17 5.50
N GLY A 252 26.43 -11.50 5.40
CA GLY A 252 26.32 -12.41 6.55
C GLY A 252 25.07 -12.21 7.40
N LEU A 253 23.97 -11.70 6.79
CA LEU A 253 22.73 -11.33 7.47
C LEU A 253 21.64 -12.41 7.40
N THR A 254 21.82 -13.46 6.59
CA THR A 254 20.79 -14.45 6.26
C THR A 254 20.16 -15.08 7.50
N GLU A 255 20.99 -15.52 8.46
CA GLU A 255 20.52 -16.24 9.67
C GLU A 255 19.76 -15.33 10.65
N ASN A 256 20.00 -14.01 10.60
CA ASN A 256 19.37 -13.04 11.49
C ASN A 256 18.40 -12.12 10.75
N THR A 257 17.76 -12.59 9.67
CA THR A 257 16.78 -11.83 8.91
C THR A 257 15.48 -12.62 8.74
N ILE A 258 14.37 -11.99 9.15
CA ILE A 258 13.01 -12.43 8.84
C ILE A 258 12.67 -11.91 7.45
N VAL A 259 12.36 -12.80 6.51
CA VAL A 259 11.90 -12.44 5.17
C VAL A 259 10.45 -12.85 5.00
N ILE A 260 9.58 -11.91 4.66
CA ILE A 260 8.16 -12.12 4.36
C ILE A 260 7.88 -11.74 2.92
N PHE A 261 7.12 -12.58 2.24
CA PHE A 261 6.55 -12.32 0.92
C PHE A 261 5.04 -12.46 0.96
N MET A 262 4.30 -11.45 0.45
CA MET A 262 2.84 -11.51 0.35
C MET A 262 2.30 -10.61 -0.78
N GLY A 263 1.06 -10.88 -1.23
CA GLY A 263 0.28 -9.99 -2.09
C GLY A 263 -0.60 -9.03 -1.29
N ASP A 264 -1.07 -7.93 -1.91
CA ASP A 264 -1.96 -6.96 -1.25
C ASP A 264 -3.45 -7.18 -1.56
N ASN A 265 -3.79 -7.83 -2.65
CA ASN A 265 -5.15 -8.28 -2.99
C ASN A 265 -5.09 -9.36 -4.09
N GLY A 266 -6.25 -9.92 -4.42
CA GLY A 266 -6.37 -10.90 -5.49
C GLY A 266 -6.00 -10.36 -6.87
N PRO A 267 -5.96 -11.22 -7.90
CA PRO A 267 -5.45 -10.89 -9.23
C PRO A 267 -6.31 -9.84 -9.93
N ASN A 268 -5.69 -8.87 -10.57
CA ASN A 268 -6.39 -7.94 -11.47
C ASN A 268 -6.58 -8.61 -12.83
N GLY A 269 -7.75 -9.21 -13.01
CA GLY A 269 -8.13 -9.96 -14.21
C GLY A 269 -8.27 -11.46 -13.98
N VAL A 270 -8.99 -12.11 -14.88
CA VAL A 270 -9.28 -13.55 -14.80
C VAL A 270 -8.10 -14.33 -15.36
N ARG A 271 -7.44 -15.12 -14.52
CA ARG A 271 -6.37 -16.07 -14.86
C ARG A 271 -6.34 -17.19 -13.83
N TYR A 272 -5.36 -18.09 -13.87
CA TYR A 272 -5.25 -19.15 -12.88
C TYR A 272 -5.24 -18.58 -11.44
N ASN A 273 -6.21 -18.96 -10.63
CA ASN A 273 -6.33 -18.54 -9.22
C ASN A 273 -6.70 -19.73 -8.33
N ALA A 274 -6.09 -20.89 -8.58
CA ALA A 274 -6.30 -22.12 -7.83
C ALA A 274 -7.79 -22.53 -7.66
N GLY A 275 -8.63 -22.24 -8.67
CA GLY A 275 -10.05 -22.55 -8.67
C GLY A 275 -10.92 -21.66 -7.77
N MET A 276 -10.37 -20.64 -7.16
CA MET A 276 -11.13 -19.74 -6.29
C MET A 276 -11.98 -18.75 -7.09
N ARG A 277 -13.19 -18.52 -6.62
CA ARG A 277 -14.10 -17.47 -7.14
C ARG A 277 -13.60 -16.08 -6.72
N GLY A 278 -13.70 -15.13 -7.64
CA GLY A 278 -13.37 -13.72 -7.42
C GLY A 278 -11.97 -13.34 -7.87
N ILE A 279 -11.81 -12.04 -8.09
CA ILE A 279 -10.60 -11.34 -8.49
C ILE A 279 -10.50 -10.05 -7.66
N LYS A 280 -9.50 -9.17 -7.88
CA LYS A 280 -9.42 -7.82 -7.28
C LYS A 280 -10.80 -7.15 -7.21
N ALA A 281 -11.07 -6.45 -6.11
CA ALA A 281 -12.35 -5.78 -5.82
C ALA A 281 -13.54 -6.73 -5.56
N SER A 282 -13.32 -8.03 -5.42
CA SER A 282 -14.33 -9.00 -5.03
C SER A 282 -14.12 -9.46 -3.59
N VAL A 283 -15.22 -9.53 -2.82
CA VAL A 283 -15.22 -10.05 -1.45
C VAL A 283 -15.36 -11.58 -1.38
N HIS A 284 -15.17 -12.27 -2.50
CA HIS A 284 -15.00 -13.73 -2.56
C HIS A 284 -13.54 -14.12 -2.27
N GLU A 285 -13.30 -15.40 -1.97
CA GLU A 285 -11.98 -15.91 -1.55
C GLU A 285 -10.85 -15.51 -2.50
N GLY A 286 -11.09 -15.57 -3.82
CA GLY A 286 -10.08 -15.25 -4.83
C GLY A 286 -9.69 -13.78 -4.92
N GLY A 287 -10.51 -12.87 -4.39
CA GLY A 287 -10.18 -11.44 -4.30
C GLY A 287 -9.38 -11.07 -3.06
N GLU A 288 -9.35 -11.94 -2.04
CA GLU A 288 -8.86 -11.63 -0.70
C GLU A 288 -7.82 -12.63 -0.17
N ARG A 289 -7.74 -13.83 -0.73
CA ARG A 289 -6.70 -14.79 -0.38
C ARG A 289 -5.48 -14.60 -1.27
N VAL A 290 -4.33 -14.40 -0.64
CA VAL A 290 -3.06 -14.10 -1.31
C VAL A 290 -1.96 -15.06 -0.89
N PRO A 291 -0.83 -15.16 -1.62
CA PRO A 291 0.36 -15.83 -1.14
C PRO A 291 0.85 -15.15 0.15
N PHE A 292 1.22 -15.94 1.15
CA PHE A 292 1.95 -15.48 2.33
C PHE A 292 2.99 -16.51 2.72
N PHE A 293 4.25 -16.11 2.62
CA PHE A 293 5.40 -16.92 2.97
C PHE A 293 6.27 -16.16 3.97
N ILE A 294 6.79 -16.85 4.96
CA ILE A 294 7.72 -16.29 5.95
C ILE A 294 8.83 -17.27 6.25
N GLN A 295 10.07 -16.80 6.21
CA GLN A 295 11.23 -17.59 6.65
C GLN A 295 12.07 -16.79 7.65
N TRP A 296 12.68 -17.52 8.58
CA TRP A 296 13.73 -17.04 9.48
C TRP A 296 14.64 -18.22 9.79
N PRO A 297 15.78 -18.35 9.09
CA PRO A 297 16.65 -19.53 9.22
C PRO A 297 17.07 -19.77 10.67
N GLY A 298 17.05 -21.04 11.08
CA GLY A 298 17.41 -21.45 12.44
C GLY A 298 16.41 -21.11 13.55
N LYS A 299 15.33 -20.35 13.24
CA LYS A 299 14.26 -20.00 14.18
C LYS A 299 12.90 -20.56 13.76
N ILE A 300 12.50 -20.35 12.51
CA ILE A 300 11.26 -20.89 11.94
C ILE A 300 11.60 -22.20 11.21
N PRO A 301 10.94 -23.33 11.55
CA PRO A 301 11.15 -24.59 10.84
C PRO A 301 10.81 -24.48 9.35
N ALA A 302 11.64 -25.13 8.52
CA ALA A 302 11.45 -25.14 7.08
C ALA A 302 10.32 -26.10 6.64
N GLY A 303 9.60 -25.74 5.57
CA GLY A 303 8.64 -26.59 4.88
C GLY A 303 7.29 -26.76 5.58
N LEU A 304 6.97 -25.93 6.56
CA LEU A 304 5.69 -26.00 7.24
C LEU A 304 4.57 -25.37 6.41
N ILE A 305 3.42 -26.01 6.46
CA ILE A 305 2.18 -25.49 5.89
C ILE A 305 1.19 -25.28 7.04
N ARG A 306 0.66 -24.07 7.15
CA ARG A 306 -0.35 -23.69 8.13
C ARG A 306 -1.67 -23.36 7.42
N SER A 307 -2.73 -24.04 7.85
CA SER A 307 -4.08 -23.90 7.26
C SER A 307 -5.03 -23.08 8.15
N GLU A 308 -4.53 -22.48 9.19
CA GLU A 308 -5.25 -21.56 10.05
C GLU A 308 -5.55 -20.27 9.28
N VAL A 309 -6.73 -19.68 9.56
CA VAL A 309 -7.09 -18.38 8.96
C VAL A 309 -6.35 -17.28 9.71
N ALA A 310 -5.42 -16.63 9.03
CA ALA A 310 -4.74 -15.43 9.45
C ALA A 310 -4.95 -14.30 8.44
N ALA A 311 -4.64 -13.08 8.82
CA ALA A 311 -4.90 -11.92 7.96
C ALA A 311 -3.80 -10.84 8.09
N HIS A 312 -3.81 -9.91 7.16
CA HIS A 312 -2.89 -8.77 7.12
C HIS A 312 -2.84 -7.95 8.41
N ILE A 313 -3.96 -7.84 9.16
CA ILE A 313 -4.00 -7.19 10.47
C ILE A 313 -3.13 -7.90 11.54
N ASP A 314 -2.79 -9.16 11.32
CA ASP A 314 -2.02 -9.98 12.27
C ASP A 314 -0.49 -9.79 12.12
N VAL A 315 -0.03 -9.17 11.03
CA VAL A 315 1.40 -9.08 10.71
C VAL A 315 2.15 -8.21 11.71
N LEU A 316 1.63 -7.02 12.02
CA LEU A 316 2.26 -6.12 12.99
C LEU A 316 2.45 -6.79 14.37
N PRO A 317 1.42 -7.32 15.05
CA PRO A 317 1.62 -7.99 16.34
C PRO A 317 2.52 -9.22 16.24
N THR A 318 2.50 -9.95 15.11
CA THR A 318 3.41 -11.10 14.91
C THR A 318 4.87 -10.68 14.81
N LEU A 319 5.17 -9.62 14.05
CA LEU A 319 6.54 -9.12 13.92
C LEU A 319 7.08 -8.54 15.23
N VAL A 320 6.23 -7.88 16.03
CA VAL A 320 6.57 -7.39 17.37
C VAL A 320 6.98 -8.55 18.27
N ASP A 321 6.20 -9.65 18.28
CA ASP A 321 6.52 -10.84 19.08
C ASP A 321 7.79 -11.55 18.58
N LEU A 322 7.93 -11.76 17.26
CA LEU A 322 9.11 -12.40 16.68
C LEU A 322 10.40 -11.61 16.95
N ALA A 323 10.31 -10.27 16.94
CA ALA A 323 11.44 -9.41 17.24
C ALA A 323 11.73 -9.25 18.74
N GLY A 324 10.90 -9.81 19.61
CA GLY A 324 11.02 -9.69 21.07
C GLY A 324 10.83 -8.26 21.59
N ILE A 325 10.07 -7.44 20.85
CA ILE A 325 9.83 -6.04 21.19
C ILE A 325 8.73 -5.93 22.25
N SER A 326 9.03 -5.27 23.36
CA SER A 326 8.03 -4.93 24.36
C SER A 326 7.31 -3.64 23.93
N TRP A 327 6.15 -3.78 23.32
CA TRP A 327 5.34 -2.67 22.86
C TRP A 327 3.87 -2.86 23.23
N SER A 328 3.22 -1.76 23.62
CA SER A 328 1.77 -1.70 23.82
C SER A 328 1.17 -0.70 22.85
N SER A 329 0.22 -1.14 22.05
CA SER A 329 -0.45 -0.28 21.11
C SER A 329 -1.24 0.82 21.82
N PRO A 330 -1.16 2.09 21.37
CA PRO A 330 -1.98 3.18 21.93
C PRO A 330 -3.47 3.03 21.58
N LYS A 331 -3.80 2.26 20.54
CA LYS A 331 -5.16 1.92 20.12
C LYS A 331 -5.34 0.40 20.11
N GLU A 332 -6.56 -0.06 20.31
CA GLU A 332 -6.88 -1.50 20.25
C GLU A 332 -6.55 -2.06 18.86
N LEU A 333 -5.81 -3.17 18.84
CA LEU A 333 -5.52 -3.92 17.62
C LEU A 333 -6.68 -4.88 17.31
N ASP A 334 -7.02 -5.02 16.03
CA ASP A 334 -7.92 -6.07 15.53
C ASP A 334 -7.16 -7.36 15.26
N GLY A 335 -5.87 -7.23 14.94
CA GLY A 335 -4.95 -8.33 14.70
C GLY A 335 -4.46 -8.99 15.97
N ARG A 336 -4.02 -10.25 15.84
CA ARG A 336 -3.35 -11.02 16.89
C ARG A 336 -2.13 -11.73 16.34
N SER A 337 -1.11 -11.87 17.18
CA SER A 337 0.12 -12.55 16.78
C SER A 337 -0.12 -14.02 16.45
N PHE A 338 0.41 -14.47 15.31
CA PHE A 338 0.50 -15.88 14.94
C PHE A 338 1.92 -16.44 15.07
N ALA A 339 2.80 -15.78 15.85
CA ALA A 339 4.17 -16.24 16.07
C ALA A 339 4.22 -17.69 16.58
N SER A 340 3.27 -18.10 17.43
CA SER A 340 3.19 -19.49 17.92
C SER A 340 2.96 -20.51 16.81
N LEU A 341 2.20 -20.16 15.75
CA LEU A 341 1.99 -21.02 14.57
C LEU A 341 3.30 -21.22 13.78
N LEU A 342 4.22 -20.26 13.87
CA LEU A 342 5.48 -20.28 13.13
C LEU A 342 6.58 -21.01 13.87
N LEU A 343 6.61 -20.91 15.20
CA LEU A 343 7.75 -21.32 16.03
C LEU A 343 7.56 -22.69 16.69
N HIS A 344 6.32 -23.16 16.84
CA HIS A 344 6.00 -24.33 17.64
C HIS A 344 5.16 -25.35 16.88
N ASP A 345 5.41 -26.64 17.13
CA ASP A 345 4.57 -27.73 16.61
C ASP A 345 3.24 -27.82 17.37
N GLU A 346 3.27 -27.56 18.68
CA GLU A 346 2.08 -27.46 19.52
C GLU A 346 1.75 -25.98 19.76
N TYR A 347 0.56 -25.58 19.35
CA TYR A 347 0.08 -24.19 19.47
C TYR A 347 -1.43 -24.15 19.72
N VAL A 348 -1.90 -23.03 20.23
CA VAL A 348 -3.32 -22.71 20.35
C VAL A 348 -3.66 -21.56 19.43
N TRP A 349 -4.53 -21.80 18.46
CA TRP A 349 -5.07 -20.76 17.57
C TRP A 349 -6.59 -20.82 17.64
N PRO A 350 -7.23 -19.95 18.44
CA PRO A 350 -8.69 -19.95 18.58
C PRO A 350 -9.37 -19.61 17.26
N ASP A 351 -10.51 -20.23 17.00
CA ASP A 351 -11.37 -19.88 15.89
C ASP A 351 -11.68 -18.39 15.90
N ARG A 352 -11.74 -17.81 14.72
CA ARG A 352 -12.02 -16.38 14.54
C ARG A 352 -12.82 -16.09 13.28
N MET A 353 -13.36 -14.91 13.24
CA MET A 353 -13.97 -14.33 12.05
C MET A 353 -13.06 -13.24 11.52
N ILE A 354 -12.77 -13.27 10.22
CA ILE A 354 -12.18 -12.15 9.47
C ILE A 354 -13.30 -11.51 8.68
N PHE A 355 -13.38 -10.20 8.78
CA PHE A 355 -14.36 -9.41 8.07
C PHE A 355 -13.67 -8.66 6.93
N SER A 356 -14.37 -8.56 5.82
CA SER A 356 -13.92 -7.80 4.67
C SER A 356 -15.04 -6.98 4.08
N HIS A 357 -14.68 -5.89 3.44
CA HIS A 357 -15.62 -4.96 2.82
C HIS A 357 -14.93 -4.27 1.64
N HIS A 358 -15.71 -3.98 0.63
CA HIS A 358 -15.28 -3.26 -0.56
C HIS A 358 -16.10 -1.99 -0.73
N SER A 359 -15.59 -0.85 -0.27
CA SER A 359 -16.21 0.46 -0.48
C SER A 359 -16.14 0.90 -1.95
N ARG A 360 -17.03 1.81 -2.31
CA ARG A 360 -16.96 2.59 -3.53
C ARG A 360 -16.83 4.06 -3.17
N TRP A 361 -16.36 4.88 -4.10
CA TRP A 361 -16.06 6.30 -3.83
C TRP A 361 -17.28 7.17 -3.51
N ASP A 362 -18.46 6.78 -3.99
CA ASP A 362 -19.64 7.66 -3.96
C ASP A 362 -20.48 7.49 -2.69
N SER A 363 -20.41 6.32 -2.05
CA SER A 363 -21.16 6.04 -0.84
C SER A 363 -20.52 4.93 -0.02
N LEU A 364 -20.68 5.00 1.29
CA LEU A 364 -20.33 3.92 2.19
C LEU A 364 -21.58 3.05 2.44
N GLU A 365 -21.86 2.16 1.52
CA GLU A 365 -22.92 1.16 1.68
C GLU A 365 -22.44 0.01 2.58
N VAL A 366 -23.35 -0.80 3.11
CA VAL A 366 -23.01 -1.96 3.95
C VAL A 366 -22.54 -3.17 3.11
N PHE A 367 -22.46 -3.02 1.82
CA PHE A 367 -22.06 -4.03 0.85
C PHE A 367 -21.16 -3.43 -0.26
N PRO A 368 -20.41 -4.24 -1.00
CA PRO A 368 -20.16 -5.67 -0.81
C PRO A 368 -19.36 -5.96 0.45
N GLY A 369 -19.65 -7.07 1.11
CA GLY A 369 -18.93 -7.48 2.31
C GLY A 369 -18.97 -8.98 2.55
N ALA A 370 -18.05 -9.47 3.40
CA ALA A 370 -17.96 -10.88 3.72
C ALA A 370 -17.49 -11.13 5.16
N VAL A 371 -17.81 -12.34 5.64
CA VAL A 371 -17.31 -12.92 6.88
C VAL A 371 -16.63 -14.24 6.56
N ARG A 372 -15.39 -14.43 6.98
CA ARG A 372 -14.59 -15.64 6.81
C ARG A 372 -14.30 -16.28 8.17
N THR A 373 -14.84 -17.46 8.43
CA THR A 373 -14.50 -18.32 9.57
C THR A 373 -13.51 -19.40 9.12
N PRO A 374 -12.96 -20.26 10.00
CA PRO A 374 -12.11 -21.38 9.56
C PRO A 374 -12.77 -22.31 8.54
N ARG A 375 -14.10 -22.44 8.56
CA ARG A 375 -14.83 -23.33 7.68
C ARG A 375 -15.72 -22.61 6.67
N TYR A 376 -16.44 -21.57 7.08
CA TYR A 376 -17.48 -20.96 6.24
C TYR A 376 -17.08 -19.57 5.77
N ARG A 377 -17.64 -19.19 4.62
CA ARG A 377 -17.64 -17.82 4.11
C ARG A 377 -19.07 -17.37 3.83
N ALA A 378 -19.51 -16.31 4.50
CA ALA A 378 -20.75 -15.61 4.16
C ALA A 378 -20.42 -14.36 3.35
N VAL A 379 -21.16 -14.11 2.26
CA VAL A 379 -20.90 -13.02 1.30
C VAL A 379 -22.18 -12.25 1.02
N LEU A 380 -22.12 -10.92 1.06
CA LEU A 380 -23.18 -10.00 0.66
C LEU A 380 -22.68 -9.15 -0.51
N GLU A 381 -23.13 -9.40 -1.74
CA GLU A 381 -22.68 -8.67 -2.94
C GLU A 381 -23.61 -7.52 -3.32
N ASP A 382 -24.92 -7.68 -3.17
CA ASP A 382 -25.97 -6.80 -3.69
C ASP A 382 -26.74 -6.01 -2.61
N GLY A 383 -26.40 -6.19 -1.35
CA GLY A 383 -27.08 -5.55 -0.21
C GLY A 383 -28.34 -6.24 0.28
N GLU A 384 -28.85 -7.23 -0.44
CA GLU A 384 -30.10 -7.93 -0.12
C GLU A 384 -29.87 -9.41 0.19
N ASN A 385 -29.07 -10.09 -0.63
CA ASN A 385 -28.99 -11.55 -0.65
C ASN A 385 -27.66 -12.06 -0.13
N TRP A 386 -27.63 -12.53 1.11
CA TRP A 386 -26.49 -13.24 1.65
C TRP A 386 -26.33 -14.62 1.02
N GLN A 387 -25.09 -14.97 0.71
CA GLN A 387 -24.65 -16.29 0.24
C GLN A 387 -23.78 -16.93 1.32
N LEU A 388 -23.79 -18.25 1.43
CA LEU A 388 -23.01 -19.02 2.41
C LEU A 388 -22.30 -20.18 1.72
N TYR A 389 -21.00 -20.36 1.99
CA TYR A 389 -20.18 -21.40 1.37
C TYR A 389 -19.37 -22.16 2.41
N ASP A 390 -19.25 -23.49 2.26
CA ASP A 390 -18.34 -24.33 3.05
C ASP A 390 -16.97 -24.37 2.38
N MET A 391 -16.03 -23.57 2.83
CA MET A 391 -14.73 -23.40 2.23
C MET A 391 -13.78 -24.60 2.37
N LEU A 392 -14.17 -25.65 3.10
CA LEU A 392 -13.41 -26.91 3.19
C LEU A 392 -13.80 -27.88 2.07
N SER A 393 -15.09 -27.96 1.74
CA SER A 393 -15.62 -28.86 0.71
C SER A 393 -15.85 -28.15 -0.62
N ASP A 394 -16.03 -26.82 -0.62
CA ASP A 394 -16.33 -25.97 -1.78
C ASP A 394 -15.47 -24.70 -1.80
N PRO A 395 -14.15 -24.82 -1.96
CA PRO A 395 -13.26 -23.64 -2.01
C PRO A 395 -13.50 -22.74 -3.24
N GLY A 396 -14.17 -23.25 -4.28
CA GLY A 396 -14.60 -22.53 -5.49
C GLY A 396 -15.86 -21.68 -5.30
N GLN A 397 -16.59 -21.88 -4.19
CA GLN A 397 -17.85 -21.17 -3.90
C GLN A 397 -18.91 -21.39 -4.98
N GLU A 398 -19.15 -22.64 -5.37
CA GLU A 398 -20.11 -23.04 -6.39
C GLU A 398 -21.49 -23.37 -5.79
N HIS A 399 -21.55 -23.78 -4.52
CA HIS A 399 -22.75 -24.26 -3.85
C HIS A 399 -23.16 -23.35 -2.70
N ASN A 400 -24.20 -22.54 -2.92
CA ASN A 400 -24.72 -21.63 -1.90
C ASN A 400 -25.60 -22.37 -0.89
N LEU A 401 -25.13 -22.47 0.34
CA LEU A 401 -25.81 -23.16 1.48
C LEU A 401 -26.79 -22.27 2.26
N ALA A 402 -27.08 -21.05 1.82
CA ALA A 402 -27.89 -20.07 2.55
C ALA A 402 -29.28 -20.64 2.92
N ALA A 403 -29.93 -21.40 2.02
CA ALA A 403 -31.21 -22.01 2.25
C ALA A 403 -31.14 -23.26 3.16
N GLU A 404 -29.99 -23.93 3.21
CA GLU A 404 -29.78 -25.16 3.97
C GLU A 404 -29.35 -24.89 5.43
N GLN A 405 -28.65 -23.74 5.65
CA GLN A 405 -28.11 -23.33 6.95
C GLN A 405 -28.51 -21.89 7.33
N PRO A 406 -29.83 -21.60 7.41
CA PRO A 406 -30.30 -20.23 7.65
C PRO A 406 -29.91 -19.67 9.02
N GLU A 407 -29.80 -20.51 10.04
CA GLU A 407 -29.42 -20.09 11.41
C GLU A 407 -27.97 -19.64 11.47
N LEU A 408 -27.06 -20.40 10.85
CA LEU A 408 -25.64 -20.02 10.74
C LEU A 408 -25.50 -18.75 9.93
N LEU A 409 -26.19 -18.63 8.82
CA LEU A 409 -26.16 -17.42 8.00
C LEU A 409 -26.64 -16.19 8.78
N ALA A 410 -27.72 -16.32 9.55
CA ALA A 410 -28.25 -15.25 10.40
C ALA A 410 -27.22 -14.82 11.47
N GLU A 411 -26.51 -15.77 12.08
CA GLU A 411 -25.43 -15.46 13.02
C GLU A 411 -24.30 -14.68 12.34
N LEU A 412 -23.77 -15.18 11.22
CA LEU A 412 -22.63 -14.58 10.53
C LEU A 412 -22.97 -13.17 9.99
N SER A 413 -24.14 -13.00 9.40
CA SER A 413 -24.61 -11.71 8.90
C SER A 413 -24.79 -10.69 10.04
N ALA A 414 -25.36 -11.09 11.18
CA ALA A 414 -25.47 -10.22 12.34
C ALA A 414 -24.10 -9.77 12.89
N ARG A 415 -23.12 -10.68 12.91
CA ARG A 415 -21.73 -10.34 13.28
C ARG A 415 -21.10 -9.33 12.31
N TYR A 416 -21.33 -9.50 11.00
CA TYR A 416 -20.85 -8.56 9.99
C TYR A 416 -21.45 -7.16 10.19
N TYR A 417 -22.77 -7.03 10.34
CA TYR A 417 -23.40 -5.73 10.56
C TYR A 417 -22.89 -5.04 11.82
N THR A 418 -22.72 -5.80 12.91
CA THR A 418 -22.14 -5.27 14.14
C THR A 418 -20.73 -4.72 13.92
N TRP A 419 -19.86 -5.52 13.30
CA TRP A 419 -18.50 -5.11 12.95
C TRP A 419 -18.49 -3.88 12.03
N PHE A 420 -19.28 -3.90 10.93
CA PHE A 420 -19.33 -2.80 9.97
C PHE A 420 -19.68 -1.47 10.64
N HIS A 421 -20.76 -1.44 11.42
CA HIS A 421 -21.17 -0.23 12.13
C HIS A 421 -20.16 0.24 13.19
N GLU A 422 -19.44 -0.69 13.79
CA GLU A 422 -18.42 -0.37 14.77
C GLU A 422 -17.17 0.27 14.11
N VAL A 423 -16.64 -0.37 13.06
CA VAL A 423 -15.39 0.08 12.42
C VAL A 423 -15.56 1.34 11.58
N THR A 424 -16.77 1.59 11.07
CA THR A 424 -17.03 2.78 10.25
C THR A 424 -17.41 4.03 11.05
N ARG A 425 -17.66 3.89 12.35
CA ARG A 425 -18.09 5.01 13.23
C ARG A 425 -17.11 6.16 13.25
N SER A 426 -15.82 5.92 13.14
CA SER A 426 -14.75 6.91 13.21
C SER A 426 -14.37 7.50 11.86
N LEU A 427 -14.97 7.08 10.77
CA LEU A 427 -14.67 7.64 9.46
C LEU A 427 -15.08 9.11 9.40
N PRO A 428 -14.24 9.99 8.87
CA PRO A 428 -14.57 11.40 8.74
C PRO A 428 -15.64 11.59 7.66
N GLU A 429 -16.62 12.47 7.94
CA GLU A 429 -17.66 12.83 6.97
C GLU A 429 -17.06 13.49 5.72
N HIS A 430 -16.01 14.27 5.91
CA HIS A 430 -15.29 14.95 4.82
C HIS A 430 -13.79 14.76 4.96
N ARG A 431 -13.12 14.50 3.85
CA ARG A 431 -11.66 14.50 3.76
C ARG A 431 -11.19 15.92 3.49
N ARG A 432 -10.26 16.37 4.33
CA ARG A 432 -9.61 17.68 4.18
C ARG A 432 -8.12 17.47 4.04
N ILE A 433 -7.51 18.26 3.15
CA ILE A 433 -6.06 18.24 2.97
C ILE A 433 -5.43 19.05 4.11
N PRO A 434 -4.52 18.46 4.91
CA PRO A 434 -3.86 19.18 5.99
C PRO A 434 -2.82 20.17 5.42
N VAL A 435 -2.84 21.41 5.95
CA VAL A 435 -1.96 22.50 5.53
C VAL A 435 -1.40 23.20 6.76
N GLY A 436 -0.18 23.70 6.71
CA GLY A 436 0.40 24.54 7.76
C GLY A 436 1.33 23.82 8.72
N TYR A 437 1.72 22.59 8.43
CA TYR A 437 2.80 21.93 9.15
C TYR A 437 4.16 22.52 8.79
N GLU A 438 5.01 22.77 9.78
CA GLU A 438 6.38 23.25 9.60
C GLU A 438 7.23 22.24 8.77
N ALA A 439 6.98 20.95 9.00
CA ALA A 439 7.66 19.87 8.28
C ALA A 439 7.22 19.73 6.80
N ALA A 440 6.15 20.43 6.40
CA ALA A 440 5.61 20.39 5.03
C ALA A 440 5.19 21.82 4.60
N PRO A 441 6.17 22.69 4.31
CA PRO A 441 5.90 24.08 3.93
C PRO A 441 5.24 24.23 2.56
N GLU A 442 5.36 23.22 1.70
CA GLU A 442 4.65 23.11 0.43
C GLU A 442 3.62 21.96 0.52
N VAL A 443 2.40 22.24 0.05
CA VAL A 443 1.32 21.25 -0.03
C VAL A 443 0.72 21.29 -1.43
N THR A 444 0.70 20.14 -2.10
CA THR A 444 0.06 19.96 -3.40
C THR A 444 -1.39 19.56 -3.19
N LEU A 445 -2.32 20.22 -3.87
CA LEU A 445 -3.74 19.91 -3.94
C LEU A 445 -4.00 19.23 -5.31
N PRO A 446 -3.92 17.91 -5.42
CA PRO A 446 -4.02 17.22 -6.70
C PRO A 446 -5.47 17.21 -7.21
N ALA A 447 -5.66 17.13 -8.51
CA ALA A 447 -6.99 17.08 -9.11
C ALA A 447 -7.87 15.95 -8.56
N PRO A 448 -7.38 14.71 -8.36
CA PRO A 448 -8.20 13.63 -7.81
C PRO A 448 -8.84 13.92 -6.45
N GLU A 449 -8.22 14.74 -5.61
CA GLU A 449 -8.77 15.13 -4.29
C GLU A 449 -9.66 16.39 -4.38
N GLY A 450 -9.70 17.03 -5.53
CA GLY A 450 -10.53 18.20 -5.78
C GLY A 450 -11.97 17.82 -6.12
N LYS A 451 -12.86 18.79 -5.90
CA LYS A 451 -14.27 18.75 -6.30
C LYS A 451 -14.52 19.79 -7.38
N PHE A 452 -15.53 19.58 -8.17
CA PHE A 452 -15.86 20.48 -9.29
C PHE A 452 -17.35 20.56 -9.56
N SER A 453 -17.73 21.58 -10.34
CA SER A 453 -19.08 21.76 -10.86
C SER A 453 -19.06 22.34 -12.27
N GLY A 454 -20.17 22.22 -12.99
CA GLY A 454 -20.31 22.69 -14.36
C GLY A 454 -19.79 21.66 -15.37
N ASN A 455 -19.01 22.13 -16.35
CA ASN A 455 -18.48 21.29 -17.42
C ASN A 455 -17.13 20.60 -17.07
N VAL A 456 -16.51 20.99 -15.95
CA VAL A 456 -15.26 20.37 -15.49
C VAL A 456 -15.46 18.90 -15.25
N ARG A 457 -14.48 18.10 -15.60
CA ARG A 457 -14.42 16.65 -15.36
C ARG A 457 -12.98 16.19 -15.23
N PHE A 458 -12.78 14.98 -14.76
CA PHE A 458 -11.48 14.31 -14.84
C PHE A 458 -11.18 13.90 -16.28
N TYR A 459 -9.92 13.98 -16.70
CA TYR A 459 -9.47 13.55 -18.03
C TYR A 459 -9.72 12.05 -18.21
N GLY A 460 -9.34 11.22 -17.25
CA GLY A 460 -9.57 9.77 -17.23
C GLY A 460 -10.93 9.36 -16.68
N GLU A 461 -11.90 10.29 -16.57
CA GLU A 461 -13.30 10.12 -16.15
C GLU A 461 -13.49 9.74 -14.65
N SER A 462 -12.59 8.95 -14.07
CA SER A 462 -12.75 8.36 -12.72
C SER A 462 -11.99 9.08 -11.62
N GLY A 463 -11.03 9.96 -11.93
CA GLY A 463 -10.18 10.63 -10.94
C GLY A 463 -9.25 9.65 -10.20
N TRP A 464 -8.66 8.72 -10.94
CA TRP A 464 -7.58 7.86 -10.42
C TRP A 464 -6.33 8.67 -10.09
N ALA A 465 -5.39 8.05 -9.42
CA ALA A 465 -4.09 8.64 -9.15
C ALA A 465 -3.48 9.24 -10.45
N ASN A 466 -2.86 10.40 -10.32
CA ASN A 466 -2.24 11.15 -11.42
C ASN A 466 -3.19 11.75 -12.46
N ASP A 467 -4.51 11.67 -12.30
CA ASP A 467 -5.49 12.33 -13.16
C ASP A 467 -5.46 13.86 -13.02
N TRP A 468 -6.10 14.57 -13.94
CA TRP A 468 -6.21 16.02 -13.93
C TRP A 468 -7.59 16.48 -14.37
N PHE A 469 -7.90 17.76 -14.11
CA PHE A 469 -9.13 18.38 -14.59
C PHE A 469 -9.03 18.84 -16.03
N THR A 470 -10.07 18.57 -16.79
CA THR A 470 -10.30 19.06 -18.16
C THR A 470 -11.73 19.57 -18.32
N GLY A 471 -12.06 20.12 -19.48
CA GLY A 471 -13.41 20.61 -19.78
C GLY A 471 -13.81 21.88 -19.05
N TRP A 472 -12.86 22.68 -18.58
CA TRP A 472 -13.13 23.98 -17.93
C TRP A 472 -13.48 25.03 -18.97
N THR A 473 -14.72 25.03 -19.43
CA THR A 473 -15.19 25.80 -20.62
C THR A 473 -16.17 26.94 -20.29
N SER A 474 -16.54 27.09 -19.03
CA SER A 474 -17.49 28.13 -18.61
C SER A 474 -16.97 28.94 -17.41
N THR A 475 -17.23 30.24 -17.40
CA THR A 475 -16.96 31.11 -16.24
C THR A 475 -17.85 30.80 -15.03
N ASN A 476 -18.86 29.96 -15.19
CA ASN A 476 -19.69 29.44 -14.10
C ASN A 476 -19.11 28.18 -13.46
N ASP A 477 -18.16 27.52 -14.11
CA ASP A 477 -17.51 26.32 -13.59
C ASP A 477 -16.67 26.65 -12.36
N ARG A 478 -16.59 25.70 -11.41
CA ARG A 478 -15.82 25.82 -10.18
C ARG A 478 -15.03 24.55 -9.93
N ILE A 479 -13.83 24.74 -9.38
CA ILE A 479 -12.97 23.69 -8.85
C ILE A 479 -12.61 24.07 -7.41
N TRP A 480 -12.66 23.14 -6.46
CA TRP A 480 -12.29 23.45 -5.08
C TRP A 480 -11.74 22.27 -4.31
N TRP A 481 -10.95 22.57 -3.27
CA TRP A 481 -10.42 21.64 -2.29
C TRP A 481 -10.79 22.08 -0.88
N GLU A 482 -11.11 21.11 -0.02
CA GLU A 482 -11.34 21.31 1.40
C GLU A 482 -10.02 21.16 2.15
N LEU A 483 -9.69 22.10 3.01
CA LEU A 483 -8.44 22.15 3.75
C LEU A 483 -8.69 22.08 5.25
N ASP A 484 -7.74 21.51 6.00
CA ASP A 484 -7.58 21.64 7.44
C ASP A 484 -6.27 22.38 7.73
N VAL A 485 -6.36 23.67 8.00
CA VAL A 485 -5.20 24.55 8.22
C VAL A 485 -4.82 24.50 9.69
N VAL A 486 -3.78 23.74 10.02
CA VAL A 486 -3.32 23.52 11.42
C VAL A 486 -2.62 24.74 12.00
N ALA A 487 -1.98 25.58 11.17
CA ALA A 487 -1.39 26.85 11.54
C ALA A 487 -1.62 27.89 10.44
N GLU A 488 -2.12 29.07 10.82
CA GLU A 488 -2.31 30.19 9.89
C GLU A 488 -1.00 30.66 9.27
N GLY A 489 -1.07 31.22 8.06
CA GLY A 489 0.13 31.71 7.37
C GLY A 489 -0.18 32.39 6.04
N ALA A 490 0.85 32.99 5.47
CA ALA A 490 0.81 33.49 4.10
C ALA A 490 1.29 32.40 3.14
N TYR A 491 0.56 32.20 2.04
CA TYR A 491 0.87 31.18 1.05
C TYR A 491 0.86 31.76 -0.36
N ASP A 492 1.87 31.42 -1.14
CA ASP A 492 1.84 31.62 -2.58
C ASP A 492 1.09 30.46 -3.23
N ILE A 493 0.13 30.79 -4.10
CA ILE A 493 -0.67 29.82 -4.87
C ILE A 493 -0.03 29.64 -6.23
N TYR A 494 0.28 28.38 -6.59
CA TYR A 494 0.72 27.99 -7.92
C TYR A 494 -0.31 27.07 -8.57
N LEU A 495 -0.47 27.22 -9.90
CA LEU A 495 -1.29 26.33 -10.74
C LEU A 495 -0.34 25.50 -11.59
N ASP A 496 -0.46 24.17 -11.56
CA ASP A 496 0.25 23.27 -12.45
C ASP A 496 -0.70 22.87 -13.59
N TYR A 497 -0.40 23.31 -14.82
CA TYR A 497 -1.37 23.32 -15.91
C TYR A 497 -0.76 22.96 -17.26
N THR A 498 -1.63 22.60 -18.23
CA THR A 498 -1.34 22.65 -19.66
C THR A 498 -2.44 23.43 -20.38
N MET A 499 -2.07 24.13 -21.45
CA MET A 499 -2.96 25.02 -22.21
C MET A 499 -2.37 25.24 -23.60
N PRO A 500 -3.12 24.99 -24.69
CA PRO A 500 -2.68 25.31 -26.03
C PRO A 500 -2.66 26.84 -26.28
N GLU A 501 -2.00 27.29 -27.35
CA GLU A 501 -1.80 28.72 -27.64
C GLU A 501 -3.13 29.50 -27.84
N GLU A 502 -4.13 28.84 -28.44
CA GLU A 502 -5.45 29.45 -28.69
C GLU A 502 -6.26 29.72 -27.42
N ASP A 503 -5.93 29.07 -26.30
CA ASP A 503 -6.60 29.24 -25.01
C ASP A 503 -5.86 30.24 -24.08
N ALA A 504 -4.68 30.75 -24.50
CA ALA A 504 -3.87 31.69 -23.72
C ALA A 504 -4.59 32.98 -23.38
N GLY A 505 -4.39 33.50 -22.17
CA GLY A 505 -5.04 34.71 -21.66
C GLY A 505 -6.22 34.45 -20.73
N ALA A 506 -6.42 33.23 -20.27
CA ALA A 506 -7.43 32.91 -19.27
C ALA A 506 -7.16 33.65 -17.94
N GLU A 507 -8.17 34.41 -17.44
CA GLU A 507 -8.10 35.06 -16.12
C GLU A 507 -8.68 34.14 -15.05
N ILE A 508 -7.85 33.74 -14.09
CA ILE A 508 -8.23 32.82 -13.00
C ILE A 508 -8.28 33.59 -11.68
N LEU A 509 -9.37 33.38 -10.93
CA LEU A 509 -9.57 33.85 -9.57
C LEU A 509 -9.46 32.65 -8.61
N ALA A 510 -8.60 32.76 -7.59
CA ALA A 510 -8.64 31.90 -6.43
C ALA A 510 -9.24 32.64 -5.23
N THR A 511 -10.13 31.97 -4.51
CA THR A 511 -10.79 32.47 -3.29
C THR A 511 -10.51 31.54 -2.13
N VAL A 512 -10.08 32.10 -0.97
CA VAL A 512 -9.90 31.36 0.28
C VAL A 512 -10.47 32.20 1.42
N GLY A 513 -11.54 31.73 2.06
CA GLY A 513 -12.28 32.54 3.02
C GLY A 513 -12.69 33.89 2.45
N THR A 514 -12.19 34.99 3.01
CA THR A 514 -12.40 36.37 2.49
C THR A 514 -11.25 36.84 1.57
N GLY A 515 -10.15 36.08 1.49
CA GLY A 515 -8.99 36.40 0.65
C GLY A 515 -9.25 36.03 -0.81
N GLN A 516 -8.78 36.89 -1.71
CA GLN A 516 -8.87 36.66 -3.15
C GLN A 516 -7.57 37.05 -3.84
N VAL A 517 -7.19 36.28 -4.84
CA VAL A 517 -6.08 36.58 -5.74
C VAL A 517 -6.45 36.15 -7.15
N LYS A 518 -6.01 36.92 -8.14
CA LYS A 518 -6.28 36.61 -9.54
C LYS A 518 -5.08 36.91 -10.43
N GLY A 519 -5.01 36.23 -11.55
CA GLY A 519 -3.96 36.40 -12.54
C GLY A 519 -4.42 35.98 -13.93
N ILE A 520 -3.68 36.43 -14.94
CA ILE A 520 -3.90 36.09 -16.34
C ILE A 520 -2.78 35.14 -16.78
N ILE A 521 -3.15 33.99 -17.30
CA ILE A 521 -2.20 32.97 -17.75
C ILE A 521 -1.97 33.16 -19.25
N GLU A 522 -0.86 33.83 -19.58
CA GLU A 522 -0.50 34.20 -20.96
C GLU A 522 0.43 33.18 -21.63
N THR A 523 1.10 32.31 -20.83
CA THR A 523 2.09 31.39 -21.36
C THR A 523 1.44 30.05 -21.71
N PRO A 524 1.36 29.69 -23.00
CA PRO A 524 0.88 28.37 -23.40
C PRO A 524 1.88 27.28 -23.01
N VAL A 525 1.37 26.12 -22.61
CA VAL A 525 2.14 24.88 -22.36
C VAL A 525 1.37 23.74 -22.99
N ASP A 526 1.72 23.42 -24.23
CA ASP A 526 1.12 22.30 -24.96
C ASP A 526 2.09 21.09 -24.89
N ALA A 527 1.86 20.24 -23.91
CA ALA A 527 2.74 19.11 -23.62
C ALA A 527 2.21 17.81 -24.21
N ALA A 528 3.08 17.08 -24.91
CA ALA A 528 2.82 15.72 -25.37
C ALA A 528 2.73 14.72 -24.20
N PHE A 529 2.15 13.57 -24.47
CA PHE A 529 2.21 12.46 -23.54
C PHE A 529 3.59 11.81 -23.54
N VAL A 530 4.05 11.39 -22.36
CA VAL A 530 5.25 10.57 -22.24
C VAL A 530 5.06 9.27 -23.03
N PRO A 531 6.01 8.89 -23.90
CA PRO A 531 5.96 7.63 -24.60
C PRO A 531 5.81 6.45 -23.63
N SER A 532 4.85 5.57 -23.90
CA SER A 532 4.51 4.48 -22.99
C SER A 532 4.62 3.13 -23.71
N PRO A 533 5.51 2.21 -23.24
CA PRO A 533 5.70 0.89 -23.84
C PRO A 533 4.65 -0.13 -23.36
N ASP A 534 3.38 0.27 -23.32
CA ASP A 534 2.27 -0.59 -22.90
C ASP A 534 2.13 -1.80 -23.80
N ARG A 535 2.00 -2.98 -23.19
CA ARG A 535 1.70 -4.23 -23.89
C ARG A 535 0.20 -4.41 -24.14
N VAL A 536 -0.62 -3.72 -23.33
CA VAL A 536 -2.08 -3.73 -23.43
C VAL A 536 -2.56 -2.29 -23.32
N PRO A 537 -3.49 -1.83 -24.17
CA PRO A 537 -4.08 -0.50 -24.03
C PRO A 537 -4.63 -0.32 -22.61
N ARG A 538 -4.29 0.79 -21.99
CA ARG A 538 -4.75 1.09 -20.63
C ARG A 538 -6.06 1.87 -20.63
N GLY A 539 -6.84 1.69 -19.55
CA GLY A 539 -7.96 2.56 -19.20
C GLY A 539 -7.61 3.64 -18.18
N GLU A 540 -6.32 3.73 -17.79
CA GLU A 540 -5.82 4.73 -16.86
C GLU A 540 -5.21 5.92 -17.60
N VAL A 541 -4.81 6.92 -16.82
CA VAL A 541 -4.26 8.18 -17.30
C VAL A 541 -2.80 8.00 -17.76
N TYR A 542 -2.46 8.60 -18.90
CA TYR A 542 -1.07 8.71 -19.35
C TYR A 542 -0.43 9.96 -18.71
N GLU A 543 0.91 9.94 -18.51
CA GLU A 543 1.64 11.11 -18.03
C GLU A 543 1.97 12.06 -19.17
N LYS A 544 1.92 13.36 -18.90
CA LYS A 544 2.42 14.41 -19.82
C LYS A 544 3.90 14.68 -19.56
N GLU A 545 4.65 15.03 -20.61
CA GLU A 545 6.09 15.29 -20.54
C GLU A 545 6.43 16.45 -19.59
N THR A 546 5.55 17.45 -19.50
CA THR A 546 5.74 18.61 -18.64
C THR A 546 4.41 19.25 -18.25
N TRP A 547 4.42 20.01 -17.17
CA TRP A 547 3.34 20.87 -16.71
C TRP A 547 3.91 22.28 -16.51
N GLY A 548 3.20 23.29 -16.96
CA GLY A 548 3.52 24.68 -16.64
C GLY A 548 3.22 24.98 -15.18
N ALA A 549 4.03 25.84 -14.58
CA ALA A 549 3.81 26.34 -13.23
C ALA A 549 3.56 27.85 -13.27
N TYR A 550 2.35 28.28 -12.89
CA TYR A 550 1.98 29.69 -12.85
C TYR A 550 1.74 30.15 -11.42
N ARG A 551 2.52 31.12 -10.93
CA ARG A 551 2.27 31.76 -9.63
C ARG A 551 1.08 32.72 -9.75
N LEU A 552 -0.08 32.31 -9.22
CA LEU A 552 -1.29 33.12 -9.25
C LEU A 552 -1.20 34.34 -8.31
N GLY A 553 -0.59 34.17 -7.15
CA GLY A 553 -0.36 35.23 -6.17
C GLY A 553 -0.37 34.73 -4.74
N ARG A 554 -0.46 35.66 -3.79
CA ARG A 554 -0.37 35.37 -2.35
C ARG A 554 -1.69 35.59 -1.64
N VAL A 555 -2.04 34.64 -0.77
CA VAL A 555 -3.22 34.71 0.12
C VAL A 555 -2.79 34.42 1.55
N HIS A 556 -3.59 34.90 2.51
CA HIS A 556 -3.51 34.51 3.90
C HIS A 556 -4.52 33.37 4.14
N LEU A 557 -4.04 32.24 4.68
CA LEU A 557 -4.86 31.10 5.10
C LEU A 557 -5.07 31.19 6.61
N PRO A 558 -6.29 31.47 7.10
CA PRO A 558 -6.61 31.37 8.53
C PRO A 558 -6.55 29.90 9.00
N ALA A 559 -6.22 29.69 10.27
CA ALA A 559 -6.29 28.36 10.88
C ALA A 559 -7.74 27.81 10.90
N GLY A 560 -7.86 26.47 10.89
CA GLY A 560 -9.13 25.74 10.88
C GLY A 560 -9.59 25.33 9.49
N GLU A 561 -10.86 25.00 9.36
CA GLU A 561 -11.45 24.53 8.12
C GLU A 561 -11.52 25.64 7.06
N GLN A 562 -10.91 25.41 5.92
CA GLN A 562 -10.87 26.35 4.81
C GLN A 562 -11.24 25.64 3.50
N ARG A 563 -11.55 26.45 2.48
CA ARG A 563 -11.76 25.98 1.11
C ARG A 563 -11.00 26.87 0.14
N VAL A 564 -10.18 26.29 -0.71
CA VAL A 564 -9.63 26.96 -1.89
C VAL A 564 -10.57 26.71 -3.07
N THR A 565 -11.08 27.78 -3.68
CA THR A 565 -11.96 27.68 -4.86
C THR A 565 -11.34 28.43 -6.03
N LEU A 566 -11.27 27.79 -7.19
CA LEU A 566 -10.86 28.38 -8.45
C LEU A 566 -12.07 28.65 -9.35
N GLN A 567 -12.03 29.80 -10.03
CA GLN A 567 -12.99 30.22 -11.05
C GLN A 567 -12.26 30.89 -12.21
N ALA A 568 -12.58 30.56 -13.43
CA ALA A 568 -12.19 31.36 -14.60
C ALA A 568 -13.12 32.57 -14.72
N LEU A 569 -12.55 33.78 -14.76
CA LEU A 569 -13.29 35.02 -14.99
C LEU A 569 -13.38 35.32 -16.48
N VAL A 570 -12.35 34.96 -17.25
CA VAL A 570 -12.27 35.13 -18.71
C VAL A 570 -11.72 33.83 -19.30
N ILE A 571 -12.31 33.35 -20.36
CA ILE A 571 -11.88 32.21 -21.18
C ILE A 571 -11.79 32.70 -22.62
N PRO A 572 -10.59 32.98 -23.14
CA PRO A 572 -10.42 33.56 -24.48
C PRO A 572 -10.70 32.57 -25.61
N GLY A 573 -10.34 31.32 -25.42
CA GLY A 573 -10.47 30.23 -26.40
C GLY A 573 -11.56 29.22 -26.06
N GLY A 574 -11.28 27.94 -26.26
CA GLY A 574 -12.20 26.83 -26.03
C GLY A 574 -12.32 26.41 -24.58
N ALA A 575 -11.23 26.55 -23.79
CA ALA A 575 -11.15 26.18 -22.37
C ALA A 575 -10.23 27.13 -21.60
N ALA A 576 -10.34 27.14 -20.29
CA ALA A 576 -9.40 27.89 -19.44
C ALA A 576 -8.00 27.22 -19.41
N MET A 577 -7.96 25.93 -19.14
CA MET A 577 -6.76 25.08 -19.11
C MET A 577 -7.14 23.64 -18.77
N GLU A 578 -6.17 22.74 -18.85
CA GLU A 578 -6.16 21.50 -18.09
C GLU A 578 -5.34 21.71 -16.81
N LEU A 579 -5.88 21.33 -15.66
CA LEU A 579 -5.30 21.61 -14.35
C LEU A 579 -4.90 20.31 -13.65
N LYS A 580 -3.60 20.12 -13.41
CA LYS A 580 -3.03 18.95 -12.70
C LYS A 580 -3.21 19.08 -11.20
N SER A 581 -2.83 20.26 -10.68
CA SER A 581 -2.83 20.51 -9.23
C SER A 581 -2.76 22.01 -8.91
N VAL A 582 -3.02 22.32 -7.65
CA VAL A 582 -2.71 23.62 -7.05
C VAL A 582 -1.65 23.39 -5.99
N ARG A 583 -0.56 24.17 -5.97
CA ARG A 583 0.42 24.12 -4.89
C ARG A 583 0.29 25.33 -3.99
N LEU A 584 0.27 25.08 -2.69
CA LEU A 584 0.32 26.09 -1.63
C LEU A 584 1.73 26.08 -1.06
N VAL A 585 2.48 27.15 -1.32
CA VAL A 585 3.86 27.28 -0.82
C VAL A 585 3.89 28.33 0.27
N ARG A 586 4.25 27.91 1.48
CA ARG A 586 4.29 28.79 2.64
C ARG A 586 5.37 29.88 2.45
N PHE A 587 4.97 31.11 2.72
CA PHE A 587 5.87 32.25 2.67
C PHE A 587 6.13 32.75 4.11
N ASP A 588 7.26 32.34 4.67
CA ASP A 588 7.78 32.82 5.96
C ASP A 588 9.20 33.32 5.82
#